data_450393669d88db8bf136cbe16388f298
#
_entry.id   450393669d88db8bf136cbe16388f298
#
_cell.length_a   1.000
_cell.length_b   1.000
_cell.length_c   1.000
_cell.angle_alpha   90.00
_cell.angle_beta   90.00
_cell.angle_gamma   90.00
#
_symmetry.space_group_name_H-M   'P 1'
#
loop_
_entity.id
_entity.type
_entity.pdbx_description
1 polymer ?
#
loop_
_entity_poly.entity_id
_entity_poly.type
_entity_poly.pdbx_seq_one_letter_code
_entity_poly.pdbx_strand_id
1 'polypeptide(L)'
;MEIIQPGYTAPVEEGDNFATYDAISKTVEEHNQNAAPGEKYWGISIENSTYTVYDYGEVPMPPTEEEQMETLRAKKLEEASDACEAAITAGIDVLFWDGTQEHFSLEVPDQSNIDGVFNAVMLGATAYPYHADGKQCKLYSAADIVTLYTAKQSAITQQTTYNNALRQWIGRETSLEVLKGISYGVALPEDLKAEVADILQKAKEQVEAIAKKLETSQSR
;
A
#
# COMPACT_ATOMS: atom_id res chain seq x y z
N MET A 1 -39.18 41.60 13.41
CA MET A 1 -39.10 40.36 12.62
C MET A 1 -38.42 39.36 13.55
N GLU A 2 -39.06 38.26 13.86
CA GLU A 2 -38.39 37.23 14.70
C GLU A 2 -37.23 36.62 13.94
N ILE A 3 -36.16 36.33 14.64
CA ILE A 3 -34.97 35.76 14.04
C ILE A 3 -35.16 34.24 13.92
N ILE A 4 -35.02 33.71 12.69
CA ILE A 4 -35.07 32.27 12.43
C ILE A 4 -33.77 31.67 12.93
N GLN A 5 -33.89 30.83 13.97
CA GLN A 5 -32.78 30.12 14.64
C GLN A 5 -33.37 28.90 15.41
N PRO A 6 -32.58 27.99 15.95
CA PRO A 6 -33.09 26.90 16.79
C PRO A 6 -34.01 27.40 17.91
N GLY A 7 -35.17 26.79 17.99
CA GLY A 7 -36.27 27.24 18.84
C GLY A 7 -37.30 28.16 18.18
N TYR A 8 -37.05 28.63 16.96
CA TYR A 8 -38.05 29.36 16.17
C TYR A 8 -39.22 28.43 15.80
N THR A 9 -40.42 28.93 15.94
CA THR A 9 -41.64 28.20 15.57
C THR A 9 -42.56 29.10 14.74
N ALA A 10 -43.23 28.50 13.76
CA ALA A 10 -44.25 29.19 12.95
C ALA A 10 -45.36 28.20 12.59
N PRO A 11 -46.62 28.67 12.47
CA PRO A 11 -47.71 27.82 12.00
C PRO A 11 -47.49 27.39 10.54
N VAL A 12 -47.88 26.15 10.23
CA VAL A 12 -47.97 25.68 8.83
C VAL A 12 -49.08 26.42 8.12
N GLU A 13 -48.78 26.93 6.93
CA GLU A 13 -49.69 27.66 6.12
C GLU A 13 -50.79 26.75 5.54
N GLU A 14 -51.98 27.33 5.31
CA GLU A 14 -53.08 26.61 4.67
C GLU A 14 -53.02 26.81 3.15
N GLY A 15 -53.32 25.75 2.40
CA GLY A 15 -53.34 25.76 0.94
C GLY A 15 -51.97 25.71 0.26
N ASP A 16 -51.81 26.31 -0.90
CA ASP A 16 -50.60 26.28 -1.74
C ASP A 16 -49.61 27.42 -1.42
N ASN A 17 -49.73 28.08 -0.29
CA ASN A 17 -48.85 29.16 0.12
C ASN A 17 -47.75 28.61 1.05
N PHE A 18 -46.53 28.59 0.61
CA PHE A 18 -45.36 28.08 1.36
C PHE A 18 -44.35 29.18 1.72
N ALA A 19 -44.77 30.44 1.74
CA ALA A 19 -43.85 31.57 1.95
C ALA A 19 -43.09 31.52 3.28
N THR A 20 -43.75 31.03 4.36
CA THR A 20 -43.13 30.84 5.66
C THR A 20 -42.10 29.66 5.64
N TYR A 21 -42.49 28.54 5.04
CA TYR A 21 -41.58 27.40 4.86
C TYR A 21 -40.36 27.77 4.03
N ASP A 22 -40.59 28.48 2.90
CA ASP A 22 -39.49 28.90 2.01
C ASP A 22 -38.50 29.83 2.72
N ALA A 23 -39.01 30.76 3.55
CA ALA A 23 -38.15 31.63 4.36
C ALA A 23 -37.35 30.86 5.42
N ILE A 24 -37.97 29.91 6.10
CA ILE A 24 -37.29 29.06 7.08
C ILE A 24 -36.25 28.17 6.40
N SER A 25 -36.65 27.48 5.30
CA SER A 25 -35.80 26.55 4.55
C SER A 25 -34.55 27.28 4.03
N LYS A 26 -34.75 28.44 3.40
CA LYS A 26 -33.63 29.26 2.92
C LYS A 26 -32.64 29.64 4.04
N THR A 27 -33.17 30.07 5.20
CA THR A 27 -32.31 30.46 6.33
C THR A 27 -31.54 29.27 6.91
N VAL A 28 -32.19 28.11 7.02
CA VAL A 28 -31.59 26.86 7.48
C VAL A 28 -30.50 26.39 6.50
N GLU A 29 -30.78 26.42 5.19
CA GLU A 29 -29.82 26.08 4.14
C GLU A 29 -28.59 27.01 4.17
N GLU A 30 -28.82 28.34 4.25
CA GLU A 30 -27.74 29.33 4.33
C GLU A 30 -26.87 29.12 5.57
N HIS A 31 -27.48 28.80 6.74
CA HIS A 31 -26.73 28.46 7.93
C HIS A 31 -25.89 27.20 7.73
N ASN A 32 -26.50 26.11 7.26
CA ASN A 32 -25.84 24.82 7.09
C ASN A 32 -24.68 24.86 6.09
N GLN A 33 -24.80 25.71 5.03
CA GLN A 33 -23.73 25.93 4.07
C GLN A 33 -22.54 26.72 4.64
N ASN A 34 -22.77 27.58 5.64
CA ASN A 34 -21.78 28.46 6.20
C ASN A 34 -21.37 28.11 7.66
N ALA A 35 -21.97 27.07 8.21
CA ALA A 35 -21.70 26.64 9.58
C ALA A 35 -20.23 26.24 9.75
N ALA A 36 -19.60 26.84 10.78
CA ALA A 36 -18.20 26.59 11.08
C ALA A 36 -18.00 25.22 11.77
N PRO A 37 -16.80 24.63 11.72
CA PRO A 37 -16.47 23.43 12.45
C PRO A 37 -16.83 23.55 13.94
N GLY A 38 -17.53 22.54 14.48
CA GLY A 38 -18.04 22.51 15.85
C GLY A 38 -19.38 23.22 16.06
N GLU A 39 -19.89 23.95 15.05
CA GLU A 39 -21.26 24.45 15.09
C GLU A 39 -22.26 23.33 14.76
N LYS A 40 -23.51 23.52 15.18
CA LYS A 40 -24.59 22.57 14.88
C LYS A 40 -25.26 22.91 13.56
N TYR A 41 -25.62 21.87 12.82
CA TYR A 41 -26.55 22.01 11.72
C TYR A 41 -27.96 22.29 12.23
N TRP A 42 -28.74 23.02 11.43
CA TRP A 42 -30.15 23.27 11.71
C TRP A 42 -31.05 22.37 10.84
N GLY A 43 -32.13 21.92 11.44
CA GLY A 43 -33.18 21.17 10.77
C GLY A 43 -34.55 21.83 10.96
N ILE A 44 -35.50 21.37 10.16
CA ILE A 44 -36.90 21.78 10.25
C ILE A 44 -37.75 20.54 10.55
N SER A 45 -38.52 20.58 11.61
CA SER A 45 -39.59 19.59 11.89
C SER A 45 -40.98 20.21 11.70
N ILE A 46 -41.93 19.36 11.40
CA ILE A 46 -43.34 19.73 11.30
C ILE A 46 -44.14 18.85 12.24
N GLU A 47 -44.64 19.44 13.31
CA GLU A 47 -45.46 18.76 14.29
C GLU A 47 -46.66 19.61 14.64
N ASN A 48 -47.84 19.01 14.74
CA ASN A 48 -49.10 19.69 15.15
C ASN A 48 -49.34 20.98 14.35
N SER A 49 -49.16 20.93 13.03
CA SER A 49 -49.29 22.10 12.12
C SER A 49 -48.37 23.27 12.51
N THR A 50 -47.17 22.98 13.03
CA THR A 50 -46.19 23.98 13.41
C THR A 50 -44.83 23.58 12.85
N TYR A 51 -44.16 24.51 12.16
CA TYR A 51 -42.74 24.40 11.81
C TYR A 51 -41.88 24.68 13.05
N THR A 52 -40.86 23.89 13.30
CA THR A 52 -39.88 24.12 14.36
C THR A 52 -38.47 23.97 13.81
N VAL A 53 -37.65 24.98 14.02
CA VAL A 53 -36.21 24.93 13.72
C VAL A 53 -35.47 24.34 14.93
N TYR A 54 -34.65 23.33 14.70
CA TYR A 54 -33.91 22.66 15.77
C TYR A 54 -32.47 22.37 15.38
N ASP A 55 -31.59 22.22 16.39
CA ASP A 55 -30.21 21.78 16.20
C ASP A 55 -30.15 20.27 15.95
N TYR A 56 -29.31 19.85 15.00
CA TYR A 56 -28.95 18.44 14.85
C TYR A 56 -27.48 18.26 14.42
N GLY A 57 -26.84 17.23 14.96
CA GLY A 57 -25.45 16.94 14.61
C GLY A 57 -24.51 18.12 14.81
N GLU A 58 -23.26 17.93 14.51
CA GLU A 58 -22.23 18.97 14.54
C GLU A 58 -21.42 18.95 13.25
N VAL A 59 -20.97 20.11 12.79
CA VAL A 59 -20.04 20.23 11.69
C VAL A 59 -18.71 19.61 12.12
N PRO A 60 -18.19 18.60 11.40
CA PRO A 60 -16.96 17.94 11.79
C PRO A 60 -15.80 18.93 11.92
N MET A 61 -15.04 18.80 12.99
CA MET A 61 -13.78 19.51 13.12
C MET A 61 -12.79 19.01 12.04
N PRO A 62 -12.01 19.90 11.42
CA PRO A 62 -10.94 19.45 10.55
C PRO A 62 -9.95 18.61 11.33
N PRO A 63 -9.37 17.56 10.72
CA PRO A 63 -8.41 16.72 11.40
C PRO A 63 -7.19 17.53 11.86
N THR A 64 -6.74 17.26 13.05
CA THR A 64 -5.52 17.84 13.62
C THR A 64 -4.28 17.44 12.80
N GLU A 65 -3.17 18.15 12.95
CA GLU A 65 -1.91 17.75 12.28
C GLU A 65 -1.48 16.33 12.68
N GLU A 66 -1.71 15.93 13.92
CA GLU A 66 -1.39 14.59 14.41
C GLU A 66 -2.24 13.54 13.72
N GLU A 67 -3.55 13.75 13.62
CA GLU A 67 -4.47 12.83 12.91
C GLU A 67 -4.15 12.76 11.40
N GLN A 68 -3.78 13.90 10.79
CA GLN A 68 -3.35 13.92 9.38
C GLN A 68 -2.06 13.13 9.18
N MET A 69 -1.09 13.29 10.10
CA MET A 69 0.18 12.57 10.08
C MET A 69 -0.03 11.07 10.23
N GLU A 70 -0.87 10.65 11.19
CA GLU A 70 -1.16 9.24 11.44
C GLU A 70 -1.88 8.58 10.25
N THR A 71 -2.90 9.27 9.71
CA THR A 71 -3.62 8.82 8.52
C THR A 71 -2.70 8.68 7.31
N LEU A 72 -1.85 9.68 7.07
CA LEU A 72 -0.90 9.66 5.96
C LEU A 72 0.16 8.57 6.16
N ARG A 73 0.65 8.37 7.39
CA ARG A 73 1.63 7.31 7.70
C ARG A 73 1.05 5.93 7.42
N ALA A 74 -0.17 5.66 7.86
CA ALA A 74 -0.84 4.38 7.59
C ALA A 74 -0.98 4.13 6.08
N LYS A 75 -1.43 5.15 5.33
CA LYS A 75 -1.54 5.08 3.88
C LYS A 75 -0.18 4.82 3.20
N LYS A 76 0.89 5.51 3.61
CA LYS A 76 2.23 5.32 3.06
C LYS A 76 2.82 3.94 3.35
N LEU A 77 2.51 3.36 4.51
CA LEU A 77 2.91 2.00 4.85
C LEU A 77 2.20 0.94 3.99
N GLU A 78 0.93 1.15 3.65
CA GLU A 78 0.16 0.33 2.72
C GLU A 78 0.72 0.44 1.31
N GLU A 79 0.85 1.68 0.77
CA GLU A 79 1.45 1.94 -0.54
C GLU A 79 2.84 1.29 -0.71
N ALA A 80 3.68 1.34 0.33
CA ALA A 80 5.00 0.74 0.30
C ALA A 80 4.94 -0.80 0.25
N SER A 81 3.99 -1.41 0.97
CA SER A 81 3.79 -2.87 0.97
C SER A 81 3.30 -3.36 -0.38
N ASP A 82 2.28 -2.69 -0.95
CA ASP A 82 1.70 -3.04 -2.24
C ASP A 82 2.73 -2.90 -3.38
N ALA A 83 3.52 -1.82 -3.33
CA ALA A 83 4.57 -1.60 -4.32
C ALA A 83 5.71 -2.63 -4.21
N CYS A 84 6.06 -3.06 -2.98
CA CYS A 84 7.03 -4.13 -2.78
C CYS A 84 6.52 -5.46 -3.34
N GLU A 85 5.28 -5.82 -3.06
CA GLU A 85 4.64 -7.02 -3.61
C GLU A 85 4.60 -6.99 -5.13
N ALA A 86 4.17 -5.87 -5.71
CA ALA A 86 4.16 -5.68 -7.15
C ALA A 86 5.57 -5.79 -7.76
N ALA A 87 6.60 -5.25 -7.12
CA ALA A 87 7.97 -5.34 -7.58
C ALA A 87 8.53 -6.78 -7.53
N ILE A 88 8.10 -7.58 -6.56
CA ILE A 88 8.46 -9.00 -6.48
C ILE A 88 7.70 -9.80 -7.53
N THR A 89 6.39 -9.66 -7.59
CA THR A 89 5.52 -10.46 -8.48
C THR A 89 5.69 -10.11 -9.95
N ALA A 90 6.24 -8.93 -10.27
CA ALA A 90 6.67 -8.60 -11.63
C ALA A 90 7.69 -9.60 -12.20
N GLY A 91 8.32 -10.41 -11.35
CA GLY A 91 9.24 -11.45 -11.79
C GLY A 91 10.67 -10.98 -12.03
N ILE A 92 11.44 -11.86 -12.63
CA ILE A 92 12.89 -11.65 -12.87
C ILE A 92 13.30 -12.14 -14.25
N ASP A 93 14.23 -11.41 -14.84
CA ASP A 93 14.97 -11.86 -16.02
C ASP A 93 16.23 -12.60 -15.58
N VAL A 94 16.38 -13.83 -16.03
CA VAL A 94 17.52 -14.70 -15.69
C VAL A 94 18.36 -14.91 -16.95
N LEU A 95 19.64 -14.54 -16.88
CA LEU A 95 20.63 -14.82 -17.90
C LEU A 95 21.35 -16.13 -17.54
N PHE A 96 21.21 -17.14 -18.37
CA PHE A 96 21.88 -18.42 -18.22
C PHE A 96 23.28 -18.41 -18.85
N TRP A 97 24.09 -19.41 -18.48
CA TRP A 97 25.48 -19.51 -18.93
C TRP A 97 25.64 -19.67 -20.45
N ASP A 98 24.60 -20.21 -21.13
CA ASP A 98 24.58 -20.36 -22.61
C ASP A 98 24.23 -19.05 -23.34
N GLY A 99 24.02 -17.97 -22.59
CA GLY A 99 23.65 -16.64 -23.09
C GLY A 99 22.16 -16.46 -23.33
N THR A 100 21.33 -17.46 -23.04
CA THR A 100 19.86 -17.28 -23.10
C THR A 100 19.35 -16.47 -21.92
N GLN A 101 18.43 -15.55 -22.19
CA GLN A 101 17.73 -14.78 -21.19
C GLN A 101 16.26 -15.15 -21.20
N GLU A 102 15.71 -15.48 -20.04
CA GLU A 102 14.32 -15.88 -19.88
C GLU A 102 13.70 -15.17 -18.69
N HIS A 103 12.42 -14.83 -18.81
CA HIS A 103 11.64 -14.22 -17.75
C HIS A 103 10.89 -15.27 -16.94
N PHE A 104 10.89 -15.11 -15.60
CA PHE A 104 10.18 -15.96 -14.66
C PHE A 104 9.34 -15.12 -13.72
N SER A 105 8.05 -15.42 -13.65
CA SER A 105 7.15 -14.88 -12.65
C SER A 105 7.63 -15.23 -11.24
N LEU A 106 7.39 -14.32 -10.31
CA LEU A 106 7.57 -14.56 -8.88
C LEU A 106 6.24 -14.39 -8.11
N GLU A 107 5.13 -14.75 -8.77
CA GLU A 107 3.88 -14.96 -8.04
C GLU A 107 4.08 -16.04 -6.94
N VAL A 108 3.30 -15.98 -5.88
CA VAL A 108 3.49 -16.89 -4.72
C VAL A 108 3.56 -18.38 -5.10
N PRO A 109 2.72 -18.88 -6.03
CA PRO A 109 2.86 -20.27 -6.50
C PRO A 109 4.20 -20.54 -7.22
N ASP A 110 4.67 -19.59 -8.04
CA ASP A 110 5.92 -19.73 -8.80
C ASP A 110 7.13 -19.72 -7.89
N GLN A 111 7.14 -18.86 -6.86
CA GLN A 111 8.18 -18.90 -5.84
C GLN A 111 8.30 -20.28 -5.20
N SER A 112 7.15 -20.90 -4.82
CA SER A 112 7.10 -22.24 -4.24
C SER A 112 7.54 -23.32 -5.22
N ASN A 113 7.16 -23.19 -6.51
CA ASN A 113 7.58 -24.11 -7.56
C ASN A 113 9.09 -24.06 -7.79
N ILE A 114 9.68 -22.86 -7.83
CA ILE A 114 11.14 -22.69 -7.94
C ILE A 114 11.86 -23.34 -6.74
N ASP A 115 11.32 -23.20 -5.53
CA ASP A 115 11.86 -23.89 -4.35
C ASP A 115 11.76 -25.41 -4.49
N GLY A 116 10.66 -25.90 -5.03
CA GLY A 116 10.45 -27.33 -5.28
C GLY A 116 11.47 -27.93 -6.24
N VAL A 117 11.71 -27.26 -7.39
CA VAL A 117 12.67 -27.76 -8.38
C VAL A 117 14.12 -27.61 -7.87
N PHE A 118 14.43 -26.56 -7.12
CA PHE A 118 15.72 -26.44 -6.44
C PHE A 118 15.94 -27.57 -5.44
N ASN A 119 14.96 -27.90 -4.61
CA ASN A 119 15.05 -29.02 -3.67
C ASN A 119 15.28 -30.36 -4.39
N ALA A 120 14.68 -30.61 -5.56
CA ALA A 120 14.96 -31.79 -6.34
C ALA A 120 16.43 -31.89 -6.77
N VAL A 121 17.03 -30.76 -7.19
CA VAL A 121 18.46 -30.66 -7.48
C VAL A 121 19.32 -30.94 -6.25
N MET A 122 18.94 -30.40 -5.09
CA MET A 122 19.62 -30.67 -3.83
C MET A 122 19.58 -32.15 -3.42
N LEU A 123 18.56 -32.89 -3.84
CA LEU A 123 18.42 -34.33 -3.65
C LEU A 123 19.12 -35.17 -4.73
N GLY A 124 19.83 -34.53 -5.68
CA GLY A 124 20.66 -35.21 -6.66
C GLY A 124 20.09 -35.23 -8.09
N ALA A 125 19.00 -34.55 -8.39
CA ALA A 125 18.54 -34.41 -9.76
C ALA A 125 19.56 -33.60 -10.58
N THR A 126 19.95 -34.12 -11.74
CA THR A 126 20.89 -33.45 -12.67
C THR A 126 20.21 -32.47 -13.62
N ALA A 127 18.91 -32.62 -13.82
CA ALA A 127 18.03 -31.72 -14.55
C ALA A 127 16.59 -31.88 -14.07
N TYR A 128 15.76 -30.84 -14.24
CA TYR A 128 14.36 -30.90 -13.85
C TYR A 128 13.48 -30.13 -14.85
N PRO A 129 12.26 -30.62 -15.18
CA PRO A 129 11.36 -29.89 -16.06
C PRO A 129 10.79 -28.66 -15.37
N TYR A 130 10.94 -27.51 -16.03
CA TYR A 130 10.36 -26.24 -15.62
C TYR A 130 10.05 -25.37 -16.83
N HIS A 131 9.46 -24.20 -16.65
CA HIS A 131 9.15 -23.28 -17.74
C HIS A 131 9.37 -21.83 -17.33
N ALA A 132 9.83 -21.03 -18.27
CA ALA A 132 9.76 -19.58 -18.19
C ALA A 132 8.37 -19.09 -18.61
N ASP A 133 8.04 -17.86 -18.30
CA ASP A 133 6.72 -17.26 -18.56
C ASP A 133 6.35 -17.36 -20.04
N GLY A 134 5.13 -17.86 -20.28
CA GLY A 134 4.60 -18.03 -21.63
C GLY A 134 5.34 -19.07 -22.49
N LYS A 135 6.24 -19.88 -21.91
CA LYS A 135 7.01 -20.92 -22.61
C LYS A 135 6.51 -22.31 -22.24
N GLN A 136 6.84 -23.27 -23.11
CA GLN A 136 6.62 -24.68 -22.81
C GLN A 136 7.65 -25.19 -21.81
N CYS A 137 7.25 -26.21 -21.02
CA CYS A 137 8.18 -26.90 -20.12
C CYS A 137 9.35 -27.48 -20.92
N LYS A 138 10.57 -27.26 -20.43
CA LYS A 138 11.79 -27.88 -20.91
C LYS A 138 12.62 -28.38 -19.72
N LEU A 139 13.63 -29.20 -20.00
CA LEU A 139 14.59 -29.61 -18.98
C LEU A 139 15.61 -28.48 -18.77
N TYR A 140 15.67 -27.97 -17.54
CA TYR A 140 16.75 -27.09 -17.08
C TYR A 140 17.77 -27.94 -16.35
N SER A 141 19.05 -27.69 -16.61
CA SER A 141 20.14 -28.37 -15.90
C SER A 141 20.13 -27.98 -14.40
N ALA A 142 20.82 -28.79 -13.58
CA ALA A 142 21.00 -28.44 -12.18
C ALA A 142 21.63 -27.05 -11.99
N ALA A 143 22.60 -26.66 -12.83
CA ALA A 143 23.22 -25.35 -12.81
C ALA A 143 22.21 -24.22 -13.13
N ASP A 144 21.34 -24.43 -14.14
CA ASP A 144 20.30 -23.45 -14.47
C ASP A 144 19.28 -23.27 -13.34
N ILE A 145 18.87 -24.37 -12.70
CA ILE A 145 17.97 -24.33 -11.53
C ILE A 145 18.61 -23.58 -10.36
N VAL A 146 19.89 -23.80 -10.08
CA VAL A 146 20.63 -23.04 -9.05
C VAL A 146 20.69 -21.56 -9.42
N THR A 147 20.95 -21.22 -10.68
CA THR A 147 20.98 -19.85 -11.17
C THR A 147 19.61 -19.16 -10.99
N LEU A 148 18.53 -19.83 -11.41
CA LEU A 148 17.16 -19.33 -11.23
C LEU A 148 16.82 -19.12 -9.75
N TYR A 149 17.10 -20.11 -8.90
CA TYR A 149 16.84 -20.03 -7.45
C TYR A 149 17.62 -18.87 -6.80
N THR A 150 18.89 -18.72 -7.12
CA THR A 150 19.73 -17.65 -6.54
C THR A 150 19.28 -16.27 -7.02
N ALA A 151 18.89 -16.14 -8.27
CA ALA A 151 18.31 -14.91 -8.83
C ALA A 151 16.99 -14.55 -8.12
N LYS A 152 16.07 -15.51 -7.94
CA LYS A 152 14.84 -15.34 -7.16
C LYS A 152 15.14 -14.84 -5.75
N GLN A 153 16.01 -15.52 -5.01
CA GLN A 153 16.35 -15.16 -3.62
C GLN A 153 16.95 -13.76 -3.54
N SER A 154 17.83 -13.41 -4.48
CA SER A 154 18.44 -12.08 -4.55
C SER A 154 17.39 -10.99 -4.77
N ALA A 155 16.46 -11.19 -5.73
CA ALA A 155 15.40 -10.23 -6.03
C ALA A 155 14.47 -10.02 -4.83
N ILE A 156 13.97 -11.09 -4.23
CA ILE A 156 13.09 -10.99 -3.06
C ILE A 156 13.80 -10.32 -1.88
N THR A 157 15.05 -10.70 -1.60
CA THR A 157 15.83 -10.10 -0.51
C THR A 157 16.06 -8.62 -0.74
N GLN A 158 16.35 -8.20 -1.97
CA GLN A 158 16.54 -6.80 -2.32
C GLN A 158 15.26 -5.99 -2.07
N GLN A 159 14.12 -6.44 -2.58
CA GLN A 159 12.85 -5.72 -2.45
C GLN A 159 12.39 -5.67 -0.99
N THR A 160 12.45 -6.77 -0.26
CA THR A 160 12.02 -6.84 1.15
C THR A 160 12.92 -6.02 2.07
N THR A 161 14.25 -6.06 1.86
CA THR A 161 15.20 -5.26 2.66
C THR A 161 14.99 -3.76 2.42
N TYR A 162 14.84 -3.35 1.16
CA TYR A 162 14.52 -1.96 0.83
C TYR A 162 13.18 -1.53 1.44
N ASN A 163 12.14 -2.34 1.30
CA ASN A 163 10.81 -2.03 1.86
C ASN A 163 10.85 -1.89 3.39
N ASN A 164 11.58 -2.76 4.08
CA ASN A 164 11.73 -2.66 5.53
C ASN A 164 12.38 -1.33 5.95
N ALA A 165 13.42 -0.89 5.25
CA ALA A 165 14.07 0.40 5.51
C ALA A 165 13.14 1.58 5.16
N LEU A 166 12.40 1.51 4.06
CA LEU A 166 11.41 2.51 3.70
C LEU A 166 10.32 2.65 4.77
N ARG A 167 9.81 1.53 5.29
CA ARG A 167 8.83 1.50 6.38
C ARG A 167 9.38 2.08 7.68
N GLN A 168 10.66 1.85 7.99
CA GLN A 168 11.32 2.48 9.13
C GLN A 168 11.38 4.00 8.95
N TRP A 169 11.72 4.49 7.74
CA TRP A 169 11.72 5.92 7.46
C TRP A 169 10.32 6.52 7.62
N ILE A 170 9.30 5.93 6.99
CA ILE A 170 7.90 6.34 7.13
C ILE A 170 7.49 6.40 8.62
N GLY A 171 7.87 5.39 9.40
CA GLY A 171 7.52 5.29 10.83
C GLY A 171 8.14 6.39 11.70
N ARG A 172 9.38 6.79 11.41
CA ARG A 172 10.13 7.81 12.19
C ARG A 172 9.98 9.24 11.70
N GLU A 173 9.39 9.45 10.50
CA GLU A 173 9.26 10.78 9.91
C GLU A 173 8.26 11.62 10.70
N THR A 174 8.64 12.87 11.00
CA THR A 174 7.84 13.83 11.75
C THR A 174 7.37 15.02 10.92
N SER A 175 7.90 15.19 9.72
CA SER A 175 7.48 16.23 8.79
C SER A 175 6.41 15.72 7.84
N LEU A 176 5.22 16.33 7.87
CA LEU A 176 4.12 16.01 6.95
C LEU A 176 4.54 16.18 5.47
N GLU A 177 5.32 17.22 5.16
CA GLU A 177 5.79 17.47 3.79
C GLU A 177 6.78 16.42 3.31
N VAL A 178 7.71 15.99 4.17
CA VAL A 178 8.65 14.91 3.84
C VAL A 178 7.89 13.60 3.67
N LEU A 179 6.97 13.28 4.58
CA LEU A 179 6.16 12.06 4.53
C LEU A 179 5.32 11.96 3.25
N LYS A 180 4.74 13.07 2.78
CA LYS A 180 4.03 13.13 1.49
C LYS A 180 4.93 12.74 0.31
N GLY A 181 6.19 13.14 0.35
CA GLY A 181 7.16 12.87 -0.70
C GLY A 181 7.72 11.44 -0.71
N ILE A 182 7.53 10.66 0.35
CA ILE A 182 8.02 9.27 0.40
C ILE A 182 7.16 8.38 -0.51
N SER A 183 7.84 7.67 -1.43
CA SER A 183 7.24 6.69 -2.32
C SER A 183 8.20 5.53 -2.54
N TYR A 184 7.69 4.39 -3.00
CA TYR A 184 8.54 3.25 -3.32
C TYR A 184 9.54 3.60 -4.44
N GLY A 185 10.81 3.19 -4.25
CA GLY A 185 11.90 3.53 -5.18
C GLY A 185 12.63 4.84 -4.88
N VAL A 186 12.18 5.65 -3.91
CA VAL A 186 12.89 6.87 -3.49
C VAL A 186 14.23 6.52 -2.83
N ALA A 187 15.22 7.40 -2.97
CA ALA A 187 16.49 7.24 -2.28
C ALA A 187 16.32 7.29 -0.76
N LEU A 188 16.77 6.26 -0.07
CA LEU A 188 16.71 6.19 1.39
C LEU A 188 17.65 7.22 2.04
N PRO A 189 17.36 7.68 3.26
CA PRO A 189 18.32 8.37 4.12
C PRO A 189 19.63 7.58 4.27
N GLU A 190 20.76 8.27 4.40
CA GLU A 190 22.09 7.65 4.35
C GLU A 190 22.30 6.56 5.41
N ASP A 191 21.73 6.70 6.60
CA ASP A 191 21.78 5.68 7.63
C ASP A 191 21.08 4.37 7.23
N LEU A 192 19.86 4.46 6.70
CA LEU A 192 19.10 3.30 6.22
C LEU A 192 19.69 2.71 4.95
N LYS A 193 20.22 3.56 4.06
CA LYS A 193 20.92 3.11 2.85
C LYS A 193 22.17 2.29 3.19
N ALA A 194 22.95 2.72 4.19
CA ALA A 194 24.12 1.97 4.66
C ALA A 194 23.72 0.63 5.28
N GLU A 195 22.66 0.59 6.07
CA GLU A 195 22.12 -0.64 6.67
C GLU A 195 21.66 -1.63 5.59
N VAL A 196 20.87 -1.15 4.60
CA VAL A 196 20.43 -1.97 3.45
C VAL A 196 21.63 -2.55 2.70
N ALA A 197 22.65 -1.73 2.41
CA ALA A 197 23.83 -2.17 1.69
C ALA A 197 24.60 -3.28 2.45
N ASP A 198 24.76 -3.16 3.76
CA ASP A 198 25.39 -4.18 4.60
C ASP A 198 24.62 -5.51 4.61
N ILE A 199 23.29 -5.43 4.76
CA ILE A 199 22.43 -6.63 4.73
C ILE A 199 22.51 -7.32 3.37
N LEU A 200 22.41 -6.57 2.27
CA LEU A 200 22.45 -7.13 0.91
C LEU A 200 23.81 -7.72 0.58
N GLN A 201 24.91 -7.12 1.06
CA GLN A 201 26.25 -7.67 0.90
C GLN A 201 26.40 -9.01 1.63
N LYS A 202 25.93 -9.10 2.88
CA LYS A 202 25.92 -10.35 3.64
C LYS A 202 25.07 -11.44 2.99
N ALA A 203 23.89 -11.07 2.47
CA ALA A 203 23.03 -12.01 1.75
C ALA A 203 23.73 -12.55 0.48
N LYS A 204 24.38 -11.67 -0.29
CA LYS A 204 25.15 -12.06 -1.48
C LYS A 204 26.27 -13.06 -1.14
N GLU A 205 27.03 -12.80 -0.09
CA GLU A 205 28.12 -13.68 0.36
C GLU A 205 27.58 -15.08 0.75
N GLN A 206 26.39 -15.15 1.36
CA GLN A 206 25.78 -16.46 1.67
C GLN A 206 25.33 -17.21 0.41
N VAL A 207 24.74 -16.52 -0.57
CA VAL A 207 24.34 -17.11 -1.86
C VAL A 207 25.55 -17.66 -2.59
N GLU A 208 26.65 -16.89 -2.68
CA GLU A 208 27.89 -17.31 -3.32
C GLU A 208 28.52 -18.52 -2.61
N ALA A 209 28.48 -18.56 -1.27
CA ALA A 209 28.97 -19.70 -0.48
C ALA A 209 28.15 -20.98 -0.73
N ILE A 210 26.83 -20.86 -0.92
CA ILE A 210 25.94 -21.98 -1.27
C ILE A 210 26.28 -22.49 -2.68
N ALA A 211 26.35 -21.61 -3.66
CA ALA A 211 26.67 -21.97 -5.04
C ALA A 211 28.00 -22.73 -5.13
N LYS A 212 29.05 -22.22 -4.46
CA LYS A 212 30.38 -22.86 -4.43
C LYS A 212 30.37 -24.25 -3.78
N LYS A 213 29.55 -24.45 -2.72
CA LYS A 213 29.42 -25.78 -2.10
C LYS A 213 28.76 -26.79 -3.04
N LEU A 214 27.78 -26.36 -3.82
CA LEU A 214 27.09 -27.21 -4.80
C LEU A 214 28.01 -27.64 -5.93
N GLU A 215 28.80 -26.73 -6.51
CA GLU A 215 29.78 -27.03 -7.55
C GLU A 215 30.80 -28.08 -7.07
N THR A 216 31.31 -27.94 -5.82
CA THR A 216 32.27 -28.90 -5.26
C THR A 216 31.64 -30.26 -4.95
N SER A 217 30.34 -30.32 -4.71
CA SER A 217 29.64 -31.60 -4.42
C SER A 217 29.33 -32.38 -5.69
N GLN A 218 29.12 -31.70 -6.84
CA GLN A 218 28.83 -32.34 -8.14
C GLN A 218 30.12 -32.79 -8.86
N SER A 219 31.29 -32.34 -8.43
CA SER A 219 32.58 -32.71 -9.01
C SER A 219 33.22 -33.97 -8.35
N ARG A 220 32.52 -34.59 -7.45
CA ARG A 220 32.88 -35.84 -6.77
C ARG A 220 32.01 -37.01 -7.15
#